data_7fa5c281ff72374ec6eb593544f657c5
#
_entry.id   7fa5c281ff72374ec6eb593544f657c5
#
_cell.length_a   1.000
_cell.length_b   1.000
_cell.length_c   1.000
_cell.angle_alpha   90.00
_cell.angle_beta   90.00
_cell.angle_gamma   90.00
#
_symmetry.space_group_name_H-M   'P 1'
#
loop_
_entity.id
_entity.type
_entity.pdbx_description
1 polymer ?
#
loop_
_entity_poly.entity_id
_entity_poly.type
_entity_poly.pdbx_seq_one_letter_code
_entity_poly.pdbx_strand_id
1 'polypeptide(L)'
;DALRNLRDRTGETTQLIVMTDNKCLILEQCISDQPIKVSGKVGMLVPCYSCAPGKSILADLPKGELQEYLNHVTLKKFTPRTLATGSSLKKELKEVRDCGFAVDLAEGLEGIHCVSAVILDDYHYPVCAITTIGPAFRMPEERFEEIGNACLEAVREIRKKILD
;
A
#
# COMPACT_ATOMS: atom_id res chain seq x y z
N ASP A 1 -9.76 8.58 -12.72
CA ASP A 1 -9.21 9.94 -12.57
C ASP A 1 -8.28 10.04 -11.35
N ALA A 2 -8.65 9.58 -10.15
CA ALA A 2 -7.84 9.73 -8.93
C ALA A 2 -6.43 9.09 -9.06
N LEU A 3 -6.32 7.88 -9.62
CA LEU A 3 -5.01 7.26 -9.86
C LEU A 3 -4.16 8.10 -10.82
N ARG A 4 -4.76 8.65 -11.87
CA ARG A 4 -4.05 9.49 -12.84
C ARG A 4 -3.56 10.78 -12.20
N ASN A 5 -4.42 11.46 -11.43
CA ASN A 5 -4.06 12.68 -10.72
C ASN A 5 -2.90 12.43 -9.73
N LEU A 6 -2.96 11.30 -8.99
CA LEU A 6 -1.89 10.92 -8.07
C LEU A 6 -0.59 10.61 -8.80
N ARG A 7 -0.64 9.89 -9.95
CA ARG A 7 0.53 9.66 -10.80
C ARG A 7 1.14 10.96 -11.29
N ASP A 8 0.33 11.86 -11.80
CA ASP A 8 0.81 13.15 -12.36
C ASP A 8 1.45 14.03 -11.28
N ARG A 9 0.93 13.96 -10.05
CA ARG A 9 1.46 14.68 -8.89
C ARG A 9 2.76 14.09 -8.36
N THR A 10 2.87 12.76 -8.30
CA THR A 10 4.04 12.08 -7.72
C THR A 10 5.12 11.76 -8.75
N GLY A 11 4.75 11.69 -10.03
CA GLY A 11 5.60 11.26 -11.13
C GLY A 11 5.80 9.74 -11.22
N GLU A 12 5.18 8.97 -10.32
CA GLU A 12 5.40 7.52 -10.22
C GLU A 12 4.11 6.73 -10.54
N THR A 13 4.27 5.44 -10.79
CA THR A 13 3.14 4.53 -11.04
C THR A 13 2.21 4.49 -9.82
N THR A 14 0.91 4.56 -10.07
CA THR A 14 -0.11 4.45 -9.03
C THR A 14 -1.02 3.25 -9.30
N GLN A 15 -1.49 2.61 -8.23
CA GLN A 15 -2.26 1.38 -8.30
C GLN A 15 -3.45 1.42 -7.34
N LEU A 16 -4.53 0.76 -7.73
CA LEU A 16 -5.66 0.39 -6.87
C LEU A 16 -5.54 -1.08 -6.50
N ILE A 17 -5.55 -1.35 -5.21
CA ILE A 17 -5.26 -2.68 -4.65
C ILE A 17 -6.41 -3.10 -3.74
N VAL A 18 -6.81 -4.36 -3.82
CA VAL A 18 -7.70 -5.00 -2.84
C VAL A 18 -7.01 -6.20 -2.19
N MET A 19 -7.49 -6.59 -1.02
CA MET A 19 -7.08 -7.83 -0.40
C MET A 19 -8.05 -8.96 -0.77
N THR A 20 -7.50 -10.08 -1.22
CA THR A 20 -8.24 -11.33 -1.48
C THR A 20 -7.36 -12.51 -1.10
N ASP A 21 -7.94 -13.50 -0.41
CA ASP A 21 -7.22 -14.70 0.05
C ASP A 21 -5.87 -14.39 0.74
N ASN A 22 -5.85 -13.39 1.60
CA ASN A 22 -4.66 -12.90 2.32
C ASN A 22 -3.53 -12.37 1.43
N LYS A 23 -3.84 -11.99 0.19
CA LYS A 23 -2.91 -11.37 -0.76
C LYS A 23 -3.49 -10.07 -1.28
N CYS A 24 -2.61 -9.18 -1.72
CA CYS A 24 -2.95 -7.97 -2.42
C CYS A 24 -3.10 -8.26 -3.91
N LEU A 25 -4.24 -7.90 -4.49
CA LEU A 25 -4.54 -8.01 -5.91
C LEU A 25 -4.51 -6.63 -6.56
N ILE A 26 -3.72 -6.46 -7.61
CA ILE A 26 -3.72 -5.22 -8.41
C ILE A 26 -4.97 -5.21 -9.30
N LEU A 27 -5.91 -4.30 -9.00
CA LEU A 27 -7.14 -4.14 -9.79
C LEU A 27 -6.95 -3.21 -10.98
N GLU A 28 -6.21 -2.12 -10.78
CA GLU A 28 -6.01 -1.07 -11.78
C GLU A 28 -4.67 -0.38 -11.54
N GLN A 29 -4.10 0.22 -12.58
CA GLN A 29 -2.91 1.05 -12.45
C GLN A 29 -2.85 2.18 -13.49
N CYS A 30 -2.22 3.28 -13.09
CA CYS A 30 -1.75 4.33 -13.99
C CYS A 30 -0.23 4.32 -13.98
N ILE A 31 0.36 3.87 -15.08
CA ILE A 31 1.82 3.68 -15.19
C ILE A 31 2.50 5.06 -15.32
N SER A 32 3.64 5.22 -14.65
CA SER A 32 4.50 6.40 -14.76
C SER A 32 4.98 6.63 -16.19
N ASP A 33 5.08 7.89 -16.59
CA ASP A 33 5.65 8.27 -17.90
C ASP A 33 7.19 8.32 -17.90
N GLN A 34 7.82 8.08 -16.76
CA GLN A 34 9.29 8.06 -16.63
C GLN A 34 9.90 6.91 -17.45
N PRO A 35 11.10 7.11 -18.06
CA PRO A 35 11.79 6.06 -18.79
C PRO A 35 12.10 4.82 -17.95
N ILE A 36 12.56 5.01 -16.71
CA ILE A 36 12.76 3.95 -15.72
C ILE A 36 11.58 4.00 -14.75
N LYS A 37 10.77 2.97 -14.71
CA LYS A 37 9.55 2.91 -13.91
C LYS A 37 9.31 1.53 -13.34
N VAL A 38 8.55 1.49 -12.25
CA VAL A 38 8.05 0.24 -11.68
C VAL A 38 6.59 0.09 -12.07
N SER A 39 6.20 -1.09 -12.50
CA SER A 39 4.80 -1.45 -12.78
C SER A 39 4.57 -2.93 -12.51
N GLY A 40 3.36 -3.27 -12.09
CA GLY A 40 2.88 -4.64 -12.02
C GLY A 40 2.01 -4.98 -13.24
N LYS A 41 1.36 -6.14 -13.16
CA LYS A 41 0.26 -6.49 -14.07
C LYS A 41 -1.05 -6.45 -13.29
N VAL A 42 -2.10 -5.90 -13.90
CA VAL A 42 -3.46 -6.06 -13.37
C VAL A 42 -3.76 -7.55 -13.23
N GLY A 43 -4.31 -7.96 -12.08
CA GLY A 43 -4.50 -9.36 -11.71
C GLY A 43 -3.31 -10.00 -10.97
N MET A 44 -2.18 -9.32 -10.82
CA MET A 44 -1.04 -9.82 -10.07
C MET A 44 -1.36 -9.86 -8.56
N LEU A 45 -0.93 -10.94 -7.91
CA LEU A 45 -1.06 -11.15 -6.47
C LEU A 45 0.30 -11.00 -5.78
N VAL A 46 0.33 -10.23 -4.68
CA VAL A 46 1.52 -10.03 -3.84
C VAL A 46 1.19 -10.25 -2.36
N PRO A 47 2.12 -10.71 -1.51
CA PRO A 47 1.87 -10.89 -0.09
C PRO A 47 1.57 -9.56 0.61
N CYS A 48 0.52 -9.50 1.44
CA CYS A 48 0.11 -8.25 2.11
C CYS A 48 1.18 -7.72 3.07
N TYR A 49 1.87 -8.58 3.80
CA TYR A 49 2.83 -8.15 4.84
C TYR A 49 4.10 -7.51 4.30
N SER A 50 4.42 -7.70 3.01
CA SER A 50 5.66 -7.23 2.39
C SER A 50 5.45 -6.12 1.36
N CYS A 51 4.32 -5.44 1.40
CA CYS A 51 4.03 -4.30 0.52
C CYS A 51 3.21 -3.23 1.25
N ALA A 52 3.38 -1.98 0.86
CA ALA A 52 2.68 -0.86 1.49
C ALA A 52 1.15 -0.98 1.41
N PRO A 53 0.51 -1.32 0.27
CA PRO A 53 -0.95 -1.44 0.21
C PRO A 53 -1.48 -2.54 1.13
N GLY A 54 -0.78 -3.66 1.26
CA GLY A 54 -1.16 -4.72 2.18
C GLY A 54 -1.06 -4.28 3.63
N LYS A 55 0.02 -3.60 4.02
CA LYS A 55 0.15 -3.06 5.38
C LYS A 55 -0.91 -2.01 5.69
N SER A 56 -1.28 -1.13 4.75
CA SER A 56 -2.34 -0.16 4.96
C SER A 56 -3.71 -0.82 5.17
N ILE A 57 -4.04 -1.90 4.42
CA ILE A 57 -5.27 -2.66 4.62
C ILE A 57 -5.24 -3.42 5.96
N LEU A 58 -4.14 -4.15 6.25
CA LEU A 58 -3.99 -4.93 7.47
C LEU A 58 -4.07 -4.07 8.74
N ALA A 59 -3.60 -2.82 8.69
CA ALA A 59 -3.62 -1.90 9.81
C ALA A 59 -5.04 -1.57 10.29
N ASP A 60 -6.00 -1.54 9.37
CA ASP A 60 -7.40 -1.19 9.66
C ASP A 60 -8.35 -2.39 9.69
N LEU A 61 -7.84 -3.62 9.54
CA LEU A 61 -8.65 -4.81 9.75
C LEU A 61 -9.18 -4.89 11.19
N PRO A 62 -10.39 -5.40 11.39
CA PRO A 62 -10.88 -5.78 12.72
C PRO A 62 -9.87 -6.71 13.42
N LYS A 63 -9.72 -6.54 14.74
CA LYS A 63 -8.69 -7.28 15.52
C LYS A 63 -8.77 -8.80 15.33
N GLY A 64 -9.98 -9.36 15.21
CA GLY A 64 -10.19 -10.79 14.97
C GLY A 64 -9.65 -11.24 13.63
N GLU A 65 -9.96 -10.50 12.55
CA GLU A 65 -9.51 -10.79 11.19
C GLU A 65 -7.99 -10.62 11.05
N LEU A 66 -7.42 -9.58 11.64
CA LEU A 66 -5.97 -9.42 11.69
C LEU A 66 -5.30 -10.58 12.41
N GLN A 67 -5.87 -11.05 13.54
CA GLN A 67 -5.31 -12.20 14.26
C GLN A 67 -5.43 -13.49 13.44
N GLU A 68 -6.54 -13.68 12.74
CA GLU A 68 -6.72 -14.80 11.82
C GLU A 68 -5.70 -14.77 10.68
N TYR A 69 -5.52 -13.61 10.04
CA TYR A 69 -4.47 -13.42 9.04
C TYR A 69 -3.09 -13.83 9.58
N LEU A 70 -2.71 -13.33 10.76
CA LEU A 70 -1.41 -13.61 11.39
C LEU A 70 -1.22 -15.08 11.78
N ASN A 71 -2.30 -15.81 12.06
CA ASN A 71 -2.26 -17.23 12.38
C ASN A 71 -2.01 -18.11 11.13
N HIS A 72 -2.44 -17.64 9.96
CA HIS A 72 -2.37 -18.44 8.73
C HIS A 72 -1.25 -17.99 7.77
N VAL A 73 -0.75 -16.76 7.89
CA VAL A 73 0.29 -16.26 6.99
C VAL A 73 1.66 -16.87 7.32
N THR A 74 2.36 -17.31 6.27
CA THR A 74 3.78 -17.66 6.38
C THR A 74 4.63 -16.44 6.00
N LEU A 75 5.28 -15.83 6.99
CA LEU A 75 6.13 -14.66 6.79
C LEU A 75 7.49 -15.08 6.23
N LYS A 76 7.62 -15.07 4.91
CA LYS A 76 8.89 -15.32 4.22
C LYS A 76 9.69 -14.04 4.12
N LYS A 77 11.01 -14.15 4.29
CA LYS A 77 11.94 -13.06 4.11
C LYS A 77 12.34 -12.96 2.63
N PHE A 78 11.93 -11.90 1.94
CA PHE A 78 12.28 -11.63 0.54
C PHE A 78 13.54 -10.80 0.42
N THR A 79 13.72 -9.85 1.33
CA THR A 79 14.89 -8.95 1.40
C THR A 79 15.35 -8.85 2.85
N PRO A 80 16.52 -8.25 3.13
CA PRO A 80 16.93 -7.97 4.50
C PRO A 80 15.93 -7.11 5.30
N ARG A 81 15.09 -6.32 4.61
CA ARG A 81 14.12 -5.39 5.21
C ARG A 81 12.72 -5.99 5.43
N THR A 82 12.44 -7.18 4.88
CA THR A 82 11.12 -7.82 5.07
C THR A 82 10.79 -8.03 6.54
N LEU A 83 9.59 -7.61 6.96
CA LEU A 83 9.05 -7.87 8.30
C LEU A 83 8.68 -9.35 8.43
N ALA A 84 9.62 -10.17 8.91
CA ALA A 84 9.50 -11.61 8.92
C ALA A 84 8.99 -12.20 10.25
N THR A 85 8.48 -11.36 11.17
CA THR A 85 7.87 -11.80 12.43
C THR A 85 6.54 -11.13 12.68
N GLY A 86 5.60 -11.85 13.32
CA GLY A 86 4.30 -11.27 13.68
C GLY A 86 4.41 -10.07 14.62
N SER A 87 5.41 -10.03 15.51
CA SER A 87 5.63 -8.91 16.42
C SER A 87 6.12 -7.67 15.69
N SER A 88 7.08 -7.80 14.77
CA SER A 88 7.54 -6.67 13.95
C SER A 88 6.43 -6.12 13.06
N LEU A 89 5.65 -7.02 12.43
CA LEU A 89 4.52 -6.62 11.61
C LEU A 89 3.45 -5.88 12.45
N LYS A 90 3.07 -6.40 13.62
CA LYS A 90 2.09 -5.72 14.52
C LYS A 90 2.54 -4.33 14.95
N LYS A 91 3.83 -4.14 15.22
CA LYS A 91 4.40 -2.84 15.56
C LYS A 91 4.26 -1.87 14.39
N GLU A 92 4.68 -2.29 13.21
CA GLU A 92 4.55 -1.51 11.98
C GLU A 92 3.09 -1.13 11.68
N LEU A 93 2.15 -2.07 11.79
CA LEU A 93 0.72 -1.81 11.54
C LEU A 93 0.14 -0.79 12.54
N LYS A 94 0.66 -0.72 13.75
CA LYS A 94 0.27 0.33 14.70
C LYS A 94 0.76 1.71 14.24
N GLU A 95 2.01 1.80 13.79
CA GLU A 95 2.58 3.05 13.25
C GLU A 95 1.83 3.52 12.00
N VAL A 96 1.48 2.59 11.10
CA VAL A 96 0.64 2.87 9.91
C VAL A 96 -0.71 3.46 10.32
N ARG A 97 -1.37 2.90 11.32
CA ARG A 97 -2.67 3.39 11.81
C ARG A 97 -2.54 4.79 12.42
N ASP A 98 -1.46 5.05 13.13
CA ASP A 98 -1.22 6.33 13.80
C ASP A 98 -0.91 7.45 12.78
N CYS A 99 -0.19 7.17 11.67
CA CYS A 99 0.13 8.17 10.64
C CYS A 99 -0.84 8.21 9.45
N GLY A 100 -1.63 7.14 9.24
CA GLY A 100 -2.67 7.05 8.20
C GLY A 100 -2.18 6.54 6.83
N PHE A 101 -0.91 6.28 6.64
CA PHE A 101 -0.36 5.67 5.44
C PHE A 101 0.74 4.65 5.77
N ALA A 102 0.92 3.68 4.88
CA ALA A 102 1.98 2.68 4.99
C ALA A 102 3.11 2.97 3.99
N VAL A 103 4.31 2.57 4.34
CA VAL A 103 5.48 2.60 3.45
C VAL A 103 6.03 1.19 3.25
N ASP A 104 6.64 0.94 2.11
CA ASP A 104 7.42 -0.25 1.82
C ASP A 104 8.83 0.19 1.46
N LEU A 105 9.77 -0.13 2.31
CA LEU A 105 11.20 0.19 2.21
C LEU A 105 11.96 -0.97 1.59
N ALA A 106 11.61 -1.35 0.37
CA ALA A 106 12.22 -2.48 -0.33
C ALA A 106 12.02 -3.81 0.44
N GLU A 107 10.85 -4.01 1.02
CA GLU A 107 10.53 -5.19 1.82
C GLU A 107 10.16 -6.40 0.94
N GLY A 108 9.45 -6.16 -0.17
CA GLY A 108 9.09 -7.19 -1.15
C GLY A 108 10.14 -7.41 -2.23
N LEU A 109 10.78 -6.33 -2.69
CA LEU A 109 11.81 -6.34 -3.72
C LEU A 109 12.81 -5.22 -3.51
N GLU A 110 14.11 -5.53 -3.53
CA GLU A 110 15.17 -4.54 -3.37
C GLU A 110 15.11 -3.45 -4.45
N GLY A 111 15.36 -2.21 -4.04
CA GLY A 111 15.36 -1.04 -4.93
C GLY A 111 13.98 -0.50 -5.30
N ILE A 112 12.90 -1.05 -4.76
CA ILE A 112 11.53 -0.57 -4.95
C ILE A 112 10.98 -0.03 -3.64
N HIS A 113 10.41 1.17 -3.67
CA HIS A 113 9.68 1.76 -2.56
C HIS A 113 8.21 1.99 -2.94
N CYS A 114 7.33 1.85 -1.95
CA CYS A 114 5.91 2.15 -2.10
C CYS A 114 5.39 2.97 -0.92
N VAL A 115 4.40 3.79 -1.20
CA VAL A 115 3.61 4.49 -0.17
C VAL A 115 2.14 4.29 -0.48
N SER A 116 1.34 3.95 0.53
CA SER A 116 -0.06 3.57 0.33
C SER A 116 -0.97 4.08 1.43
N ALA A 117 -2.19 4.47 1.07
CA ALA A 117 -3.27 4.78 2.00
C ALA A 117 -4.49 3.90 1.72
N VAL A 118 -5.16 3.49 2.79
CA VAL A 118 -6.36 2.65 2.72
C VAL A 118 -7.61 3.48 2.48
N ILE A 119 -8.56 2.94 1.73
CA ILE A 119 -9.92 3.45 1.58
C ILE A 119 -10.83 2.62 2.46
N LEU A 120 -11.46 3.28 3.42
CA LEU A 120 -12.42 2.67 4.34
C LEU A 120 -13.84 2.96 3.87
N ASP A 121 -14.75 2.00 4.07
CA ASP A 121 -16.18 2.22 3.91
C ASP A 121 -16.79 3.01 5.09
N ASP A 122 -18.11 3.17 5.11
CA ASP A 122 -18.83 3.90 6.15
C ASP A 122 -18.85 3.19 7.51
N TYR A 123 -18.49 1.93 7.55
CA TYR A 123 -18.34 1.12 8.76
C TYR A 123 -16.88 1.07 9.25
N HIS A 124 -15.99 1.87 8.65
CA HIS A 124 -14.55 1.86 8.89
C HIS A 124 -13.86 0.52 8.56
N TYR A 125 -14.44 -0.23 7.61
CA TYR A 125 -13.81 -1.46 7.12
C TYR A 125 -12.93 -1.16 5.89
N PRO A 126 -11.70 -1.73 5.81
CA PRO A 126 -10.79 -1.50 4.70
C PRO A 126 -11.28 -2.23 3.44
N VAL A 127 -11.66 -1.47 2.41
CA VAL A 127 -12.17 -2.04 1.15
C VAL A 127 -11.11 -2.13 0.06
N CYS A 128 -10.22 -1.16 -0.01
CA CYS A 128 -9.11 -1.15 -0.97
C CYS A 128 -8.02 -0.16 -0.52
N ALA A 129 -6.91 -0.15 -1.23
CA ALA A 129 -5.83 0.80 -1.01
C ALA A 129 -5.41 1.46 -2.32
N ILE A 130 -5.02 2.73 -2.23
CA ILE A 130 -4.35 3.45 -3.31
C ILE A 130 -2.87 3.55 -2.98
N THR A 131 -2.01 3.25 -3.96
CA THR A 131 -0.58 3.21 -3.73
C THR A 131 0.19 3.93 -4.82
N THR A 132 1.32 4.52 -4.44
CA THR A 132 2.36 5.03 -5.33
C THR A 132 3.56 4.10 -5.20
N ILE A 133 4.07 3.61 -6.33
CA ILE A 133 5.20 2.68 -6.40
C ILE A 133 6.23 3.19 -7.40
N GLY A 134 7.49 3.16 -7.01
CA GLY A 134 8.59 3.62 -7.87
C GLY A 134 9.95 3.10 -7.41
N PRO A 135 11.01 3.39 -8.20
CA PRO A 135 12.36 3.04 -7.82
C PRO A 135 12.82 3.85 -6.61
N ALA A 136 13.54 3.21 -5.69
CA ALA A 136 13.99 3.81 -4.44
C ALA A 136 14.76 5.12 -4.61
N PHE A 137 15.54 5.26 -5.70
CA PHE A 137 16.32 6.48 -5.97
C PHE A 137 15.46 7.72 -6.28
N ARG A 138 14.19 7.55 -6.73
CA ARG A 138 13.23 8.65 -6.93
C ARG A 138 12.20 8.76 -5.82
N MET A 139 12.04 7.73 -5.01
CA MET A 139 11.19 7.70 -3.83
C MET A 139 12.03 7.50 -2.56
N PRO A 140 13.00 8.38 -2.26
CA PRO A 140 13.77 8.29 -1.01
C PRO A 140 12.87 8.56 0.21
N GLU A 141 13.32 8.19 1.41
CA GLU A 141 12.52 8.28 2.64
C GLU A 141 12.03 9.69 2.93
N GLU A 142 12.79 10.72 2.56
CA GLU A 142 12.45 12.13 2.72
C GLU A 142 11.19 12.55 1.94
N ARG A 143 10.80 11.77 0.92
CA ARG A 143 9.57 12.00 0.15
C ARG A 143 8.36 11.25 0.67
N PHE A 144 8.49 10.36 1.62
CA PHE A 144 7.38 9.51 2.04
C PHE A 144 6.22 10.29 2.67
N GLU A 145 6.50 11.33 3.43
CA GLU A 145 5.45 12.18 4.00
C GLU A 145 4.69 12.94 2.91
N GLU A 146 5.39 13.53 1.93
CA GLU A 146 4.78 14.19 0.77
C GLU A 146 3.87 13.25 0.00
N ILE A 147 4.39 12.05 -0.35
CA ILE A 147 3.65 11.06 -1.13
C ILE A 147 2.49 10.46 -0.30
N GLY A 148 2.70 10.21 0.99
CA GLY A 148 1.67 9.74 1.92
C GLY A 148 0.49 10.71 2.00
N ASN A 149 0.77 12.01 2.15
CA ASN A 149 -0.25 13.06 2.13
C ASN A 149 -0.99 13.11 0.78
N ALA A 150 -0.28 12.93 -0.34
CA ALA A 150 -0.92 12.87 -1.66
C ALA A 150 -1.84 11.64 -1.79
N CYS A 151 -1.45 10.48 -1.27
CA CYS A 151 -2.31 9.29 -1.21
C CYS A 151 -3.55 9.53 -0.34
N LEU A 152 -3.40 10.17 0.84
CA LEU A 152 -4.52 10.49 1.73
C LEU A 152 -5.51 11.48 1.09
N GLU A 153 -5.02 12.46 0.34
CA GLU A 153 -5.87 13.37 -0.43
C GLU A 153 -6.64 12.62 -1.52
N ALA A 154 -5.98 11.74 -2.28
CA ALA A 154 -6.64 10.91 -3.28
C ALA A 154 -7.72 10.00 -2.67
N VAL A 155 -7.49 9.44 -1.47
CA VAL A 155 -8.51 8.69 -0.71
C VAL A 155 -9.73 9.57 -0.40
N ARG A 156 -9.52 10.80 0.07
CA ARG A 156 -10.62 11.75 0.35
C ARG A 156 -11.43 12.09 -0.90
N GLU A 157 -10.78 12.31 -2.04
CA GLU A 157 -11.42 12.57 -3.33
C GLU A 157 -12.27 11.38 -3.80
N ILE A 158 -11.75 10.16 -3.66
CA ILE A 158 -12.47 8.93 -4.01
C ILE A 158 -13.70 8.76 -3.13
N ARG A 159 -13.54 8.88 -1.81
CA ARG A 159 -14.66 8.75 -0.87
C ARG A 159 -15.78 9.76 -1.15
N LYS A 160 -15.44 11.01 -1.41
CA LYS A 160 -16.42 12.05 -1.76
C LYS A 160 -17.24 11.69 -3.00
N LYS A 161 -16.60 11.10 -4.04
CA LYS A 161 -17.29 10.70 -5.28
C LYS A 161 -18.17 9.44 -5.14
N ILE A 162 -17.91 8.62 -4.14
CA ILE A 162 -18.71 7.40 -3.88
C ILE A 162 -19.95 7.73 -3.02
N LEU A 163 -19.86 8.77 -2.19
CA LEU A 163 -20.92 9.18 -1.27
C LEU A 163 -21.87 10.25 -1.86
N ASP A 164 -21.50 10.89 -2.96
CA ASP A 164 -22.35 11.79 -3.76
C ASP A 164 -23.12 11.00 -4.86
#